data_7107f05ebb42e6f9c6314d2ceab02f81
#
_entry.id   7107f05ebb42e6f9c6314d2ceab02f81
#
_cell.length_a   1.000
_cell.length_b   1.000
_cell.length_c   1.000
_cell.angle_alpha   90.00
_cell.angle_beta   90.00
_cell.angle_gamma   90.00
#
_symmetry.space_group_name_H-M   'P 1'
#
loop_
_entity.id
_entity.type
_entity.pdbx_description
1 polymer ?
#
loop_
_entity_poly.entity_id
_entity_poly.type
_entity_poly.pdbx_seq_one_letter_code
_entity_poly.pdbx_strand_id
1 'polypeptide(L)'
;MSSLTIRNLRKSFGSVEVLKGINIEARTGEFIALVGPSGCGKSTLLAMIAGLESVSEGEIRIGDRLVNSVAPKDRDIAMVFQSYALYPTMTVRENITFGMESRGVPKPQRDEAVKRVAALLQIEPLLARKPGQLSGGQRQRVAMGRALVRDPKLFLFDEPLSNLDAKLRVDMRTEIKKLHHRVGKTTVYVTHDQVEAMTLASRIAVMHQGQVQQFDEPQVVYDRPANMFVAGFMGSPAMNFIPAEVSTDAEGRPAVAFKAAGGGKGSLTLHDGVAARITTRDVILGIRPEHIFRYAPELKAAKPSLSKVDAPVEMVEPTGAETIGFMRFGDLEVVGRFDPDEAPRMGEIIPLGIDMSHACLFDPTTKKLI
;
A
#
# COMPACT_ATOMS: atom_id res chain seq x y z
N MET A 1 17.41 13.62 -10.06
CA MET A 1 18.31 12.47 -10.25
C MET A 1 17.68 11.28 -9.55
N SER A 2 17.75 10.09 -10.15
CA SER A 2 17.21 8.86 -9.54
C SER A 2 18.21 8.33 -8.51
N SER A 3 17.73 7.97 -7.32
CA SER A 3 18.58 7.35 -6.29
C SER A 3 18.55 5.82 -6.34
N LEU A 4 17.49 5.23 -6.92
CA LEU A 4 17.37 3.81 -7.20
C LEU A 4 16.71 3.64 -8.57
N THR A 5 17.34 2.87 -9.45
CA THR A 5 16.79 2.51 -10.75
C THR A 5 16.85 1.00 -10.93
N ILE A 6 15.72 0.39 -11.21
CA ILE A 6 15.57 -1.03 -11.49
C ILE A 6 15.00 -1.14 -12.91
N ARG A 7 15.69 -1.89 -13.78
CA ARG A 7 15.30 -2.06 -15.19
C ARG A 7 15.23 -3.54 -15.58
N ASN A 8 14.08 -3.93 -16.04
CA ASN A 8 13.77 -5.29 -16.53
C ASN A 8 14.32 -6.39 -15.62
N LEU A 9 14.18 -6.19 -14.29
CA LEU A 9 14.76 -7.07 -13.29
C LEU A 9 14.02 -8.40 -13.23
N ARG A 10 14.75 -9.51 -13.39
CA ARG A 10 14.22 -10.87 -13.30
C ARG A 10 14.96 -11.68 -12.25
N LYS A 11 14.23 -12.58 -11.62
CA LYS A 11 14.79 -13.54 -10.66
C LYS A 11 14.15 -14.90 -10.84
N SER A 12 14.98 -15.91 -11.03
CA SER A 12 14.57 -17.31 -11.05
C SER A 12 15.29 -18.11 -9.96
N PHE A 13 14.59 -19.03 -9.35
CA PHE A 13 15.12 -20.06 -8.47
C PHE A 13 14.85 -21.43 -9.11
N GLY A 14 15.89 -22.02 -9.69
CA GLY A 14 15.72 -23.19 -10.56
C GLY A 14 14.79 -22.88 -11.74
N SER A 15 13.70 -23.62 -11.88
CA SER A 15 12.70 -23.42 -12.94
C SER A 15 11.61 -22.40 -12.61
N VAL A 16 11.58 -21.86 -11.40
CA VAL A 16 10.51 -20.92 -10.95
C VAL A 16 10.97 -19.49 -11.12
N GLU A 17 10.33 -18.75 -12.03
CA GLU A 17 10.54 -17.30 -12.19
C GLU A 17 9.69 -16.54 -11.18
N VAL A 18 10.35 -15.92 -10.19
CA VAL A 18 9.73 -15.18 -9.09
C VAL A 18 9.54 -13.71 -9.42
N LEU A 19 10.48 -13.08 -10.10
CA LEU A 19 10.35 -11.70 -10.61
C LEU A 19 10.43 -11.67 -12.13
N LYS A 20 9.49 -10.97 -12.76
CA LYS A 20 9.19 -11.06 -14.19
C LYS A 20 9.31 -9.71 -14.89
N GLY A 21 10.51 -9.11 -14.88
CA GLY A 21 10.75 -7.85 -15.58
C GLY A 21 10.28 -6.61 -14.79
N ILE A 22 10.72 -6.50 -13.55
CA ILE A 22 10.40 -5.35 -12.68
C ILE A 22 11.09 -4.08 -13.17
N ASN A 23 10.32 -2.99 -13.26
CA ASN A 23 10.81 -1.66 -13.56
C ASN A 23 10.35 -0.70 -12.46
N ILE A 24 11.30 -0.06 -11.76
CA ILE A 24 11.05 0.93 -10.70
C ILE A 24 12.13 2.01 -10.83
N GLU A 25 11.72 3.25 -10.81
CA GLU A 25 12.61 4.40 -10.73
C GLU A 25 12.21 5.28 -9.54
N ALA A 26 13.12 5.39 -8.55
CA ALA A 26 12.94 6.20 -7.36
C ALA A 26 13.77 7.47 -7.46
N ARG A 27 13.18 8.62 -7.19
CA ARG A 27 13.88 9.89 -7.04
C ARG A 27 14.55 9.97 -5.67
N THR A 28 15.57 10.84 -5.57
CA THR A 28 16.22 11.07 -4.28
C THR A 28 15.22 11.60 -3.25
N GLY A 29 15.20 10.99 -2.07
CA GLY A 29 14.30 11.36 -0.97
C GLY A 29 12.88 10.78 -1.06
N GLU A 30 12.54 10.00 -2.10
CA GLU A 30 11.23 9.33 -2.16
C GLU A 30 11.12 8.19 -1.13
N PHE A 31 9.91 8.01 -0.63
CA PHE A 31 9.50 6.85 0.15
C PHE A 31 8.65 5.92 -0.73
N ILE A 32 9.18 4.77 -1.11
CA ILE A 32 8.50 3.79 -1.96
C ILE A 32 8.00 2.64 -1.11
N ALA A 33 6.70 2.38 -1.12
CA ALA A 33 6.13 1.18 -0.54
C ALA A 33 5.96 0.08 -1.60
N LEU A 34 6.42 -1.13 -1.29
CA LEU A 34 6.14 -2.35 -2.05
C LEU A 34 5.02 -3.11 -1.35
N VAL A 35 3.87 -3.24 -1.99
CA VAL A 35 2.70 -3.93 -1.44
C VAL A 35 2.23 -5.05 -2.37
N GLY A 36 1.49 -6.01 -1.83
CA GLY A 36 0.95 -7.13 -2.58
C GLY A 36 0.75 -8.38 -1.72
N PRO A 37 0.10 -9.41 -2.22
CA PRO A 37 -0.11 -10.67 -1.52
C PRO A 37 1.20 -11.34 -1.11
N SER A 38 1.10 -12.27 -0.15
CA SER A 38 2.24 -13.12 0.21
C SER A 38 2.74 -13.90 -1.01
N GLY A 39 4.05 -14.04 -1.15
CA GLY A 39 4.66 -14.76 -2.28
C GLY A 39 4.74 -13.99 -3.61
N CYS A 40 4.31 -12.73 -3.72
CA CYS A 40 4.39 -11.97 -4.97
C CYS A 40 5.79 -11.44 -5.32
N GLY A 41 6.81 -11.66 -4.46
CA GLY A 41 8.21 -11.31 -4.74
C GLY A 41 8.76 -10.06 -4.05
N LYS A 42 8.02 -9.40 -3.14
CA LYS A 42 8.45 -8.16 -2.43
C LYS A 42 9.78 -8.33 -1.69
N SER A 43 9.86 -9.30 -0.78
CA SER A 43 11.10 -9.54 0.00
C SER A 43 12.24 -10.03 -0.89
N THR A 44 11.96 -10.77 -1.97
CA THR A 44 12.97 -11.14 -2.97
C THR A 44 13.54 -9.90 -3.65
N LEU A 45 12.67 -8.98 -4.10
CA LEU A 45 13.09 -7.73 -4.71
C LEU A 45 13.93 -6.89 -3.72
N LEU A 46 13.49 -6.78 -2.47
CA LEU A 46 14.23 -6.07 -1.43
C LEU A 46 15.61 -6.71 -1.18
N ALA A 47 15.68 -8.05 -1.10
CA ALA A 47 16.93 -8.80 -0.92
C ALA A 47 17.90 -8.60 -2.10
N MET A 48 17.38 -8.52 -3.33
CA MET A 48 18.20 -8.22 -4.52
C MET A 48 18.74 -6.79 -4.50
N ILE A 49 17.94 -5.80 -4.08
CA ILE A 49 18.41 -4.42 -3.89
C ILE A 49 19.50 -4.39 -2.81
N ALA A 50 19.33 -5.15 -1.72
CA ALA A 50 20.30 -5.28 -0.66
C ALA A 50 21.60 -6.04 -1.07
N GLY A 51 21.55 -6.83 -2.15
CA GLY A 51 22.64 -7.70 -2.58
C GLY A 51 22.74 -9.00 -1.79
N LEU A 52 21.68 -9.36 -1.06
CA LEU A 52 21.56 -10.64 -0.37
C LEU A 52 21.13 -11.76 -1.31
N GLU A 53 20.50 -11.37 -2.45
CA GLU A 53 20.13 -12.26 -3.55
C GLU A 53 20.74 -11.77 -4.86
N SER A 54 21.19 -12.71 -5.69
CA SER A 54 21.75 -12.43 -7.02
C SER A 54 20.68 -12.07 -8.04
N VAL A 55 21.02 -11.20 -8.98
CA VAL A 55 20.19 -10.88 -10.16
C VAL A 55 20.31 -11.98 -11.19
N SER A 56 19.18 -12.45 -11.75
CA SER A 56 19.21 -13.38 -12.89
C SER A 56 19.36 -12.61 -14.20
N GLU A 57 18.55 -11.55 -14.39
CA GLU A 57 18.61 -10.66 -15.55
C GLU A 57 18.20 -9.25 -15.16
N GLY A 58 18.57 -8.25 -15.98
CA GLY A 58 18.26 -6.84 -15.73
C GLY A 58 19.29 -6.12 -14.87
N GLU A 59 18.95 -4.91 -14.43
CA GLU A 59 19.88 -4.02 -13.75
C GLU A 59 19.28 -3.41 -12.49
N ILE A 60 20.12 -3.27 -11.45
CA ILE A 60 19.87 -2.44 -10.26
C ILE A 60 20.98 -1.40 -10.18
N ARG A 61 20.57 -0.12 -10.12
CA ARG A 61 21.49 1.01 -9.91
C ARG A 61 21.13 1.79 -8.65
N ILE A 62 22.14 2.16 -7.88
CA ILE A 62 22.01 3.07 -6.73
C ILE A 62 22.80 4.35 -7.09
N GLY A 63 22.07 5.45 -7.29
CA GLY A 63 22.59 6.57 -8.04
C GLY A 63 23.00 6.14 -9.45
N ASP A 64 24.19 6.54 -9.88
CA ASP A 64 24.71 6.16 -11.21
C ASP A 64 25.45 4.80 -11.21
N ARG A 65 25.63 4.18 -10.05
CA ARG A 65 26.41 2.95 -9.90
C ARG A 65 25.56 1.71 -10.13
N LEU A 66 25.95 0.86 -11.10
CA LEU A 66 25.42 -0.50 -11.25
C LEU A 66 25.89 -1.36 -10.07
N VAL A 67 24.93 -2.02 -9.35
CA VAL A 67 25.23 -2.76 -8.13
C VAL A 67 24.98 -4.27 -8.20
N ASN A 68 24.65 -4.82 -9.36
CA ASN A 68 24.35 -6.25 -9.52
C ASN A 68 25.41 -7.18 -8.89
N SER A 69 26.70 -6.90 -9.12
CA SER A 69 27.84 -7.68 -8.63
C SER A 69 28.49 -7.09 -7.36
N VAL A 70 27.92 -5.99 -6.81
CA VAL A 70 28.48 -5.34 -5.62
C VAL A 70 28.02 -6.05 -4.36
N ALA A 71 28.94 -6.39 -3.48
CA ALA A 71 28.63 -7.03 -2.20
C ALA A 71 27.75 -6.11 -1.32
N PRO A 72 26.87 -6.66 -0.46
CA PRO A 72 25.95 -5.88 0.37
C PRO A 72 26.63 -4.77 1.19
N LYS A 73 27.79 -5.06 1.76
CA LYS A 73 28.58 -4.12 2.60
C LYS A 73 29.03 -2.87 1.85
N ASP A 74 29.16 -2.95 0.50
CA ASP A 74 29.72 -1.92 -0.37
C ASP A 74 28.64 -1.20 -1.21
N ARG A 75 27.34 -1.48 -0.99
CA ARG A 75 26.22 -0.86 -1.69
C ARG A 75 25.77 0.48 -1.11
N ASP A 76 26.33 0.92 0.02
CA ASP A 76 25.94 2.14 0.73
C ASP A 76 24.44 2.19 1.11
N ILE A 77 23.94 1.08 1.62
CA ILE A 77 22.56 0.87 2.05
C ILE A 77 22.52 0.50 3.53
N ALA A 78 21.35 0.70 4.15
CA ALA A 78 21.01 0.14 5.44
C ALA A 78 19.68 -0.59 5.38
N MET A 79 19.62 -1.79 5.99
CA MET A 79 18.41 -2.63 6.01
C MET A 79 17.95 -2.86 7.44
N VAL A 80 16.65 -2.71 7.63
CA VAL A 80 15.93 -3.08 8.86
C VAL A 80 15.09 -4.30 8.53
N PHE A 81 15.37 -5.41 9.20
CA PHE A 81 14.70 -6.70 9.02
C PHE A 81 13.42 -6.78 9.86
N GLN A 82 12.49 -7.61 9.46
CA GLN A 82 11.26 -7.92 10.17
C GLN A 82 11.50 -8.38 11.63
N SER A 83 12.56 -9.16 11.87
CA SER A 83 12.97 -9.64 13.20
C SER A 83 13.82 -8.63 13.99
N TYR A 84 14.02 -7.40 13.44
CA TYR A 84 14.95 -6.38 13.95
C TYR A 84 16.43 -6.79 13.92
N ALA A 85 16.74 -8.08 13.92
CA ALA A 85 18.08 -8.70 13.87
C ALA A 85 19.10 -8.06 14.84
N LEU A 86 18.67 -7.70 16.06
CA LEU A 86 19.54 -7.14 17.08
C LEU A 86 20.44 -8.24 17.68
N TYR A 87 21.68 -7.90 17.99
CA TYR A 87 22.59 -8.78 18.69
C TYR A 87 22.18 -8.89 20.16
N PRO A 88 21.70 -10.05 20.64
CA PRO A 88 21.05 -10.17 21.95
C PRO A 88 22.01 -9.99 23.13
N THR A 89 23.29 -10.27 22.94
CA THR A 89 24.32 -10.13 23.95
C THR A 89 24.88 -8.73 24.12
N MET A 90 24.68 -7.88 23.11
CA MET A 90 25.17 -6.50 23.06
C MET A 90 24.15 -5.52 23.64
N THR A 91 24.64 -4.45 24.27
CA THR A 91 23.81 -3.30 24.67
C THR A 91 23.25 -2.56 23.47
N VAL A 92 22.30 -1.65 23.68
CA VAL A 92 21.77 -0.76 22.64
C VAL A 92 22.89 0.06 21.98
N ARG A 93 23.79 0.64 22.79
CA ARG A 93 24.95 1.38 22.29
C ARG A 93 25.82 0.50 21.38
N GLU A 94 26.18 -0.70 21.82
CA GLU A 94 27.01 -1.64 21.05
C GLU A 94 26.30 -2.09 19.76
N ASN A 95 24.99 -2.37 19.80
CA ASN A 95 24.20 -2.69 18.61
C ASN A 95 24.29 -1.57 17.57
N ILE A 96 24.15 -0.29 18.00
CA ILE A 96 24.23 0.85 17.10
C ILE A 96 25.64 1.03 16.52
N THR A 97 26.69 0.88 17.34
CA THR A 97 28.07 1.16 16.93
C THR A 97 28.76 0.00 16.20
N PHE A 98 28.24 -1.22 16.29
CA PHE A 98 28.89 -2.42 15.75
C PHE A 98 29.35 -2.28 14.29
N GLY A 99 28.49 -1.74 13.42
CA GLY A 99 28.84 -1.56 12.01
C GLY A 99 29.90 -0.47 11.76
N MET A 100 30.03 0.49 12.67
CA MET A 100 31.11 1.49 12.63
C MET A 100 32.42 0.91 13.14
N GLU A 101 32.34 0.12 14.20
CA GLU A 101 33.50 -0.52 14.81
C GLU A 101 34.18 -1.51 13.87
N SER A 102 33.40 -2.37 13.20
CA SER A 102 33.93 -3.32 12.21
C SER A 102 34.55 -2.64 10.98
N ARG A 103 34.30 -1.34 10.78
CA ARG A 103 34.95 -0.50 9.74
C ARG A 103 36.12 0.32 10.27
N GLY A 104 36.52 0.13 11.53
CA GLY A 104 37.64 0.85 12.14
C GLY A 104 37.34 2.34 12.45
N VAL A 105 36.06 2.77 12.54
CA VAL A 105 35.73 4.16 12.89
C VAL A 105 36.20 4.48 14.31
N PRO A 106 36.96 5.56 14.54
CA PRO A 106 37.48 5.93 15.86
C PRO A 106 36.39 6.12 16.91
N LYS A 107 36.67 5.73 18.17
CA LYS A 107 35.71 5.81 19.28
C LYS A 107 35.04 7.17 19.45
N PRO A 108 35.75 8.34 19.40
CA PRO A 108 35.10 9.64 19.53
C PRO A 108 34.01 9.90 18.47
N GLN A 109 34.27 9.51 17.22
CA GLN A 109 33.28 9.64 16.14
C GLN A 109 32.09 8.71 16.33
N ARG A 110 32.32 7.48 16.84
CA ARG A 110 31.23 6.54 17.20
C ARG A 110 30.35 7.12 18.31
N ASP A 111 30.96 7.69 19.36
CA ASP A 111 30.22 8.26 20.50
C ASP A 111 29.38 9.48 20.08
N GLU A 112 29.90 10.34 19.22
CA GLU A 112 29.14 11.45 18.65
C GLU A 112 27.96 10.99 17.79
N ALA A 113 28.19 10.00 16.92
CA ALA A 113 27.16 9.42 16.07
C ALA A 113 26.03 8.76 16.90
N VAL A 114 26.38 8.00 17.95
CA VAL A 114 25.40 7.44 18.89
C VAL A 114 24.60 8.52 19.59
N LYS A 115 25.25 9.56 20.09
CA LYS A 115 24.58 10.68 20.75
C LYS A 115 23.53 11.32 19.84
N ARG A 116 23.91 11.62 18.60
CA ARG A 116 23.01 12.20 17.58
C ARG A 116 21.83 11.29 17.27
N VAL A 117 22.09 10.00 17.03
CA VAL A 117 21.05 9.02 16.65
C VAL A 117 20.15 8.68 17.82
N ALA A 118 20.71 8.56 19.04
CA ALA A 118 19.92 8.28 20.23
C ALA A 118 18.93 9.44 20.54
N ALA A 119 19.38 10.69 20.43
CA ALA A 119 18.52 11.86 20.59
C ALA A 119 17.42 11.90 19.53
N LEU A 120 17.76 11.62 18.24
CA LEU A 120 16.81 11.59 17.15
C LEU A 120 15.66 10.57 17.37
N LEU A 121 16.00 9.40 17.95
CA LEU A 121 15.08 8.29 18.18
C LEU A 121 14.52 8.24 19.60
N GLN A 122 14.94 9.17 20.48
CA GLN A 122 14.54 9.22 21.90
C GLN A 122 14.84 7.92 22.65
N ILE A 123 16.04 7.38 22.47
CA ILE A 123 16.50 6.12 23.09
C ILE A 123 17.72 6.30 24.02
N GLU A 124 18.08 7.55 24.38
CA GLU A 124 19.22 7.84 25.26
C GLU A 124 19.16 7.05 26.57
N PRO A 125 18.00 6.94 27.28
CA PRO A 125 17.90 6.21 28.54
C PRO A 125 18.08 4.69 28.38
N LEU A 126 18.03 4.19 27.13
CA LEU A 126 18.08 2.77 26.81
C LEU A 126 19.49 2.30 26.43
N LEU A 127 20.46 3.19 26.24
CA LEU A 127 21.77 2.88 25.66
C LEU A 127 22.55 1.77 26.39
N ALA A 128 22.36 1.62 27.70
CA ALA A 128 22.99 0.59 28.51
C ALA A 128 22.21 -0.74 28.58
N ARG A 129 20.96 -0.77 28.08
CA ARG A 129 20.10 -1.96 28.12
C ARG A 129 20.48 -2.95 27.00
N LYS A 130 20.11 -4.23 27.21
CA LYS A 130 20.19 -5.28 26.19
C LYS A 130 18.82 -5.48 25.53
N PRO A 131 18.74 -6.05 24.31
CA PRO A 131 17.48 -6.23 23.57
C PRO A 131 16.37 -6.96 24.33
N GLY A 132 16.71 -7.94 25.18
CA GLY A 132 15.74 -8.64 26.03
C GLY A 132 15.03 -7.76 27.08
N GLN A 133 15.58 -6.58 27.39
CA GLN A 133 15.03 -5.62 28.35
C GLN A 133 14.20 -4.52 27.69
N LEU A 134 13.92 -4.65 26.38
CA LEU A 134 13.24 -3.63 25.57
C LEU A 134 11.87 -4.11 25.12
N SER A 135 10.91 -3.17 25.03
CA SER A 135 9.64 -3.41 24.35
C SER A 135 9.84 -3.58 22.83
N GLY A 136 8.81 -4.07 22.12
CA GLY A 136 8.83 -4.21 20.66
C GLY A 136 9.20 -2.91 19.94
N GLY A 137 8.53 -1.79 20.27
CA GLY A 137 8.83 -0.48 19.67
C GLY A 137 10.21 0.04 20.03
N GLN A 138 10.71 -0.24 21.26
CA GLN A 138 12.07 0.13 21.63
C GLN A 138 13.09 -0.67 20.82
N ARG A 139 12.89 -1.97 20.62
CA ARG A 139 13.75 -2.79 19.75
C ARG A 139 13.77 -2.27 18.33
N GLN A 140 12.61 -1.88 17.80
CA GLN A 140 12.52 -1.29 16.47
C GLN A 140 13.30 0.01 16.36
N ARG A 141 13.15 0.95 17.31
CA ARG A 141 13.93 2.20 17.35
C ARG A 141 15.44 1.92 17.37
N VAL A 142 15.88 0.92 18.12
CA VAL A 142 17.29 0.51 18.15
C VAL A 142 17.75 -0.04 16.79
N ALA A 143 16.92 -0.86 16.11
CA ALA A 143 17.23 -1.37 14.77
C ALA A 143 17.32 -0.22 13.74
N MET A 144 16.42 0.79 13.84
CA MET A 144 16.51 2.01 13.05
C MET A 144 17.78 2.81 13.37
N GLY A 145 18.17 2.89 14.64
CA GLY A 145 19.41 3.56 15.08
C GLY A 145 20.65 2.92 14.48
N ARG A 146 20.69 1.58 14.43
CA ARG A 146 21.75 0.82 13.77
C ARG A 146 21.84 1.10 12.26
N ALA A 147 20.70 1.34 11.62
CA ALA A 147 20.64 1.71 10.21
C ALA A 147 21.10 3.17 9.99
N LEU A 148 20.58 4.10 10.78
CA LEU A 148 20.81 5.55 10.65
C LEU A 148 22.25 5.98 10.93
N VAL A 149 22.93 5.32 11.86
CA VAL A 149 24.30 5.70 12.25
C VAL A 149 25.28 5.60 11.09
N ARG A 150 24.93 4.84 10.05
CA ARG A 150 25.76 4.64 8.85
C ARG A 150 25.61 5.73 7.78
N ASP A 151 24.60 6.61 7.91
CA ASP A 151 24.22 7.64 6.94
C ASP A 151 24.12 7.11 5.49
N PRO A 152 23.33 6.07 5.22
CA PRO A 152 23.31 5.40 3.92
C PRO A 152 22.61 6.26 2.86
N LYS A 153 22.83 5.93 1.57
CA LYS A 153 22.10 6.54 0.45
C LYS A 153 20.66 6.01 0.32
N LEU A 154 20.43 4.77 0.74
CA LEU A 154 19.15 4.09 0.59
C LEU A 154 18.82 3.29 1.86
N PHE A 155 17.61 3.49 2.39
CA PHE A 155 17.04 2.66 3.46
C PHE A 155 16.15 1.57 2.88
N LEU A 156 16.26 0.37 3.42
CA LEU A 156 15.45 -0.78 3.09
C LEU A 156 14.76 -1.28 4.37
N PHE A 157 13.43 -1.42 4.31
CA PHE A 157 12.63 -1.93 5.44
C PHE A 157 11.86 -3.16 4.98
N ASP A 158 12.05 -4.29 5.63
CA ASP A 158 11.32 -5.54 5.38
C ASP A 158 10.29 -5.77 6.49
N GLU A 159 9.05 -5.39 6.25
CA GLU A 159 7.91 -5.50 7.17
C GLU A 159 8.21 -5.09 8.62
N PRO A 160 8.76 -3.91 8.88
CA PRO A 160 9.34 -3.57 10.18
C PRO A 160 8.28 -3.43 11.30
N LEU A 161 6.99 -3.27 10.97
CA LEU A 161 5.89 -3.08 11.93
C LEU A 161 5.03 -4.33 12.15
N SER A 162 5.27 -5.42 11.41
CA SER A 162 4.42 -6.62 11.42
C SER A 162 4.31 -7.30 12.80
N ASN A 163 5.37 -7.21 13.62
CA ASN A 163 5.45 -7.86 14.94
C ASN A 163 4.98 -6.95 16.11
N LEU A 164 4.31 -5.83 15.81
CA LEU A 164 3.81 -4.88 16.80
C LEU A 164 2.29 -5.00 16.96
N ASP A 165 1.81 -4.74 18.18
CA ASP A 165 0.38 -4.57 18.44
C ASP A 165 -0.20 -3.34 17.69
N ALA A 166 -1.52 -3.28 17.53
CA ALA A 166 -2.19 -2.27 16.71
C ALA A 166 -1.88 -0.82 17.17
N LYS A 167 -1.90 -0.55 18.48
CA LYS A 167 -1.64 0.80 19.01
C LYS A 167 -0.19 1.21 18.75
N LEU A 168 0.76 0.34 19.08
CA LEU A 168 2.17 0.62 18.90
C LEU A 168 2.53 0.76 17.40
N ARG A 169 1.83 0.03 16.51
CA ARG A 169 2.01 0.14 15.05
C ARG A 169 1.63 1.54 14.56
N VAL A 170 0.52 2.12 15.04
CA VAL A 170 0.12 3.50 14.69
C VAL A 170 1.17 4.52 15.14
N ASP A 171 1.66 4.40 16.38
CA ASP A 171 2.69 5.30 16.92
C ASP A 171 3.99 5.20 16.12
N MET A 172 4.44 3.98 15.85
CA MET A 172 5.70 3.74 15.12
C MET A 172 5.61 4.15 13.64
N ARG A 173 4.46 4.01 13.00
CA ARG A 173 4.23 4.52 11.64
C ARG A 173 4.41 6.04 11.60
N THR A 174 3.83 6.74 12.57
CA THR A 174 4.00 8.20 12.71
C THR A 174 5.47 8.58 12.91
N GLU A 175 6.20 7.84 13.75
CA GLU A 175 7.62 8.07 14.00
C GLU A 175 8.50 7.80 12.76
N ILE A 176 8.20 6.76 11.97
CA ILE A 176 8.89 6.49 10.70
C ILE A 176 8.67 7.64 9.71
N LYS A 177 7.44 8.16 9.60
CA LYS A 177 7.11 9.29 8.72
C LYS A 177 7.90 10.55 9.12
N LYS A 178 7.89 10.88 10.41
CA LYS A 178 8.66 12.02 10.95
C LYS A 178 10.16 11.85 10.70
N LEU A 179 10.67 10.64 10.93
CA LEU A 179 12.08 10.33 10.71
C LEU A 179 12.47 10.49 9.25
N HIS A 180 11.70 9.92 8.33
CA HIS A 180 11.93 10.08 6.89
C HIS A 180 11.98 11.56 6.49
N HIS A 181 11.04 12.37 6.97
CA HIS A 181 11.03 13.82 6.73
C HIS A 181 12.30 14.53 7.22
N ARG A 182 12.83 14.13 8.40
CA ARG A 182 14.05 14.75 8.98
C ARG A 182 15.32 14.31 8.26
N VAL A 183 15.36 13.05 7.82
CA VAL A 183 16.57 12.46 7.22
C VAL A 183 16.64 12.70 5.71
N GLY A 184 15.49 12.77 5.03
CA GLY A 184 15.37 13.05 3.59
C GLY A 184 16.02 12.00 2.67
N LYS A 185 16.23 10.78 3.16
CA LYS A 185 16.87 9.71 2.37
C LYS A 185 15.82 8.88 1.65
N THR A 186 16.19 8.36 0.48
CA THR A 186 15.33 7.44 -0.26
C THR A 186 15.10 6.15 0.53
N THR A 187 13.87 5.70 0.55
CA THR A 187 13.43 4.55 1.34
C THR A 187 12.63 3.58 0.48
N VAL A 188 12.95 2.29 0.56
CA VAL A 188 12.11 1.19 0.04
C VAL A 188 11.56 0.42 1.23
N TYR A 189 10.26 0.32 1.31
CA TYR A 189 9.53 -0.22 2.45
C TYR A 189 8.59 -1.34 1.98
N VAL A 190 8.79 -2.54 2.47
CA VAL A 190 7.91 -3.68 2.23
C VAL A 190 6.87 -3.74 3.32
N THR A 191 5.61 -3.88 2.95
CA THR A 191 4.51 -4.12 3.87
C THR A 191 3.38 -4.90 3.20
N HIS A 192 2.59 -5.61 3.99
CA HIS A 192 1.29 -6.15 3.60
C HIS A 192 0.13 -5.27 4.11
N ASP A 193 0.42 -4.26 4.93
CA ASP A 193 -0.58 -3.33 5.47
C ASP A 193 -0.77 -2.14 4.51
N GLN A 194 -1.99 -2.05 3.96
CA GLN A 194 -2.35 -0.99 3.01
C GLN A 194 -2.34 0.40 3.66
N VAL A 195 -2.70 0.49 4.96
CA VAL A 195 -2.73 1.77 5.68
C VAL A 195 -1.30 2.30 5.87
N GLU A 196 -0.33 1.40 6.11
CA GLU A 196 1.08 1.79 6.15
C GLU A 196 1.53 2.36 4.81
N ALA A 197 1.23 1.67 3.71
CA ALA A 197 1.59 2.11 2.37
C ALA A 197 0.96 3.46 2.03
N MET A 198 -0.37 3.60 2.22
CA MET A 198 -1.10 4.84 1.93
C MET A 198 -0.61 6.04 2.74
N THR A 199 -0.19 5.81 4.00
CA THR A 199 0.19 6.91 4.90
C THR A 199 1.67 7.30 4.82
N LEU A 200 2.55 6.35 4.56
CA LEU A 200 4.01 6.57 4.56
C LEU A 200 4.55 6.93 3.18
N ALA A 201 4.05 6.28 2.14
CA ALA A 201 4.70 6.33 0.84
C ALA A 201 4.48 7.64 0.08
N SER A 202 5.49 8.06 -0.65
CA SER A 202 5.36 9.01 -1.75
C SER A 202 4.79 8.32 -2.99
N ARG A 203 5.20 7.05 -3.22
CA ARG A 203 4.70 6.20 -4.31
C ARG A 203 4.56 4.76 -3.84
N ILE A 204 3.54 4.07 -4.34
CA ILE A 204 3.24 2.66 -4.05
C ILE A 204 3.47 1.82 -5.30
N ALA A 205 4.26 0.75 -5.18
CA ALA A 205 4.35 -0.31 -6.18
C ALA A 205 3.48 -1.49 -5.73
N VAL A 206 2.36 -1.69 -6.42
CA VAL A 206 1.48 -2.84 -6.19
C VAL A 206 2.01 -4.02 -6.98
N MET A 207 2.43 -5.08 -6.29
CA MET A 207 3.03 -6.26 -6.89
C MET A 207 2.06 -7.45 -6.89
N HIS A 208 2.04 -8.18 -8.00
CA HIS A 208 1.28 -9.42 -8.15
C HIS A 208 2.01 -10.40 -9.06
N GLN A 209 2.14 -11.66 -8.63
CA GLN A 209 2.75 -12.75 -9.40
C GLN A 209 4.10 -12.40 -10.06
N GLY A 210 4.95 -11.66 -9.31
CA GLY A 210 6.28 -11.26 -9.76
C GLY A 210 6.33 -10.05 -10.69
N GLN A 211 5.24 -9.33 -10.86
CA GLN A 211 5.14 -8.12 -11.68
C GLN A 211 4.65 -6.92 -10.88
N VAL A 212 5.04 -5.71 -11.27
CA VAL A 212 4.46 -4.46 -10.81
C VAL A 212 3.19 -4.19 -11.63
N GLN A 213 2.04 -4.18 -10.97
CA GLN A 213 0.75 -3.92 -11.59
C GLN A 213 0.48 -2.43 -11.77
N GLN A 214 0.91 -1.63 -10.78
CA GLN A 214 0.86 -0.18 -10.81
C GLN A 214 1.96 0.39 -9.92
N PHE A 215 2.55 1.52 -10.33
CA PHE A 215 3.55 2.24 -9.54
C PHE A 215 3.26 3.73 -9.62
N ASP A 216 2.58 4.28 -8.62
CA ASP A 216 2.10 5.66 -8.64
C ASP A 216 1.95 6.23 -7.22
N GLU A 217 1.53 7.50 -7.13
CA GLU A 217 1.15 8.14 -5.87
C GLU A 217 -0.01 7.38 -5.18
N PRO A 218 -0.05 7.33 -3.83
CA PRO A 218 -1.05 6.56 -3.09
C PRO A 218 -2.49 6.85 -3.53
N GLN A 219 -2.84 8.13 -3.68
CA GLN A 219 -4.19 8.53 -4.08
C GLN A 219 -4.53 8.08 -5.50
N VAL A 220 -3.57 8.13 -6.43
CA VAL A 220 -3.77 7.66 -7.82
C VAL A 220 -3.99 6.14 -7.85
N VAL A 221 -3.20 5.38 -7.08
CA VAL A 221 -3.39 3.92 -6.95
C VAL A 221 -4.77 3.57 -6.40
N TYR A 222 -5.29 4.39 -5.48
CA TYR A 222 -6.60 4.20 -4.86
C TYR A 222 -7.75 4.60 -5.79
N ASP A 223 -7.70 5.81 -6.37
CA ASP A 223 -8.82 6.40 -7.15
C ASP A 223 -8.85 5.91 -8.60
N ARG A 224 -7.67 5.62 -9.19
CA ARG A 224 -7.49 5.19 -10.59
C ARG A 224 -6.66 3.93 -10.69
N PRO A 225 -7.15 2.81 -10.15
CA PRO A 225 -6.43 1.54 -10.19
C PRO A 225 -6.27 1.07 -11.63
N ALA A 226 -5.05 0.69 -12.03
CA ALA A 226 -4.73 0.29 -13.39
C ALA A 226 -5.51 -0.95 -13.88
N ASN A 227 -5.96 -1.78 -12.96
CA ASN A 227 -6.74 -2.99 -13.23
C ASN A 227 -7.57 -3.43 -12.01
N MET A 228 -8.43 -4.42 -12.22
CA MET A 228 -9.29 -4.98 -11.16
C MET A 228 -8.49 -5.57 -9.99
N PHE A 229 -7.29 -6.10 -10.24
CA PHE A 229 -6.46 -6.62 -9.16
C PHE A 229 -6.06 -5.49 -8.20
N VAL A 230 -5.54 -4.38 -8.72
CA VAL A 230 -5.17 -3.22 -7.89
C VAL A 230 -6.39 -2.66 -7.16
N ALA A 231 -7.53 -2.53 -7.86
CA ALA A 231 -8.79 -2.04 -7.30
C ALA A 231 -9.31 -2.88 -6.13
N GLY A 232 -9.26 -4.21 -6.28
CA GLY A 232 -9.70 -5.16 -5.25
C GLY A 232 -8.67 -5.37 -4.14
N PHE A 233 -7.38 -5.16 -4.42
CA PHE A 233 -6.33 -5.29 -3.43
C PHE A 233 -6.24 -4.04 -2.54
N MET A 234 -6.46 -2.84 -3.08
CA MET A 234 -6.36 -1.57 -2.35
C MET A 234 -7.73 -1.11 -1.83
N GLY A 235 -7.86 -1.03 -0.53
CA GLY A 235 -9.08 -0.67 0.20
C GLY A 235 -9.58 -1.81 1.09
N SER A 236 -10.22 -1.44 2.21
CA SER A 236 -10.84 -2.38 3.16
C SER A 236 -12.12 -1.74 3.71
N PRO A 237 -13.31 -2.26 3.32
CA PRO A 237 -13.53 -3.36 2.39
C PRO A 237 -13.05 -3.08 0.96
N ALA A 238 -12.92 -4.15 0.16
CA ALA A 238 -12.50 -4.05 -1.23
C ALA A 238 -13.52 -3.33 -2.12
N MET A 239 -13.11 -2.89 -3.32
CA MET A 239 -14.02 -2.33 -4.33
C MET A 239 -15.07 -3.37 -4.76
N ASN A 240 -16.32 -2.94 -4.86
CA ASN A 240 -17.39 -3.74 -5.45
C ASN A 240 -17.21 -3.84 -6.96
N PHE A 241 -17.40 -5.03 -7.54
CA PHE A 241 -17.33 -5.26 -8.98
C PHE A 241 -18.68 -5.78 -9.48
N ILE A 242 -19.37 -4.96 -10.28
CA ILE A 242 -20.73 -5.24 -10.75
C ILE A 242 -20.67 -5.42 -12.26
N PRO A 243 -20.91 -6.62 -12.83
CA PRO A 243 -21.08 -6.80 -14.25
C PRO A 243 -22.26 -5.97 -14.77
N ALA A 244 -22.01 -5.19 -15.82
CA ALA A 244 -22.99 -4.26 -16.36
C ALA A 244 -22.87 -4.15 -17.90
N GLU A 245 -23.96 -3.71 -18.53
CA GLU A 245 -24.00 -3.38 -19.94
C GLU A 245 -24.12 -1.86 -20.12
N VAL A 246 -23.38 -1.31 -21.07
CA VAL A 246 -23.51 0.10 -21.46
C VAL A 246 -24.87 0.34 -22.08
N SER A 247 -25.55 1.36 -21.60
CA SER A 247 -26.93 1.71 -21.98
C SER A 247 -27.13 3.22 -21.95
N THR A 248 -28.35 3.65 -22.11
CA THR A 248 -28.79 5.02 -21.84
C THR A 248 -29.88 5.02 -20.77
N ASP A 249 -29.90 6.04 -19.93
CA ASP A 249 -30.97 6.24 -18.97
C ASP A 249 -32.26 6.78 -19.65
N ALA A 250 -33.31 7.04 -18.87
CA ALA A 250 -34.61 7.56 -19.38
C ALA A 250 -34.50 8.94 -20.03
N GLU A 251 -33.50 9.71 -19.67
CA GLU A 251 -33.21 11.03 -20.21
C GLU A 251 -32.23 11.00 -21.42
N GLY A 252 -31.84 9.79 -21.89
CA GLY A 252 -30.93 9.61 -23.01
C GLY A 252 -29.41 9.81 -22.65
N ARG A 253 -29.06 9.93 -21.37
CA ARG A 253 -27.68 10.08 -20.92
C ARG A 253 -27.00 8.72 -20.87
N PRO A 254 -25.66 8.65 -21.06
CA PRO A 254 -24.90 7.43 -20.91
C PRO A 254 -25.10 6.81 -19.52
N ALA A 255 -25.36 5.51 -19.48
CA ALA A 255 -25.62 4.76 -18.26
C ALA A 255 -25.05 3.34 -18.36
N VAL A 256 -25.01 2.64 -17.23
CA VAL A 256 -24.75 1.21 -17.16
C VAL A 256 -25.96 0.51 -16.57
N ALA A 257 -26.41 -0.55 -17.22
CA ALA A 257 -27.50 -1.42 -16.77
C ALA A 257 -26.93 -2.67 -16.11
N PHE A 258 -27.49 -3.08 -14.98
CA PHE A 258 -27.09 -4.27 -14.23
C PHE A 258 -28.29 -5.01 -13.68
N LYS A 259 -28.11 -6.24 -13.19
CA LYS A 259 -29.17 -7.00 -12.54
C LYS A 259 -29.44 -6.45 -11.15
N ALA A 260 -30.64 -5.92 -10.92
CA ALA A 260 -31.10 -5.48 -9.61
C ALA A 260 -31.71 -6.62 -8.81
N ALA A 261 -32.01 -6.39 -7.53
CA ALA A 261 -32.72 -7.34 -6.68
C ALA A 261 -34.10 -7.70 -7.27
N GLY A 262 -34.50 -8.96 -7.10
CA GLY A 262 -35.78 -9.44 -7.64
C GLY A 262 -35.81 -9.68 -9.16
N GLY A 263 -34.65 -9.68 -9.84
CA GLY A 263 -34.55 -9.96 -11.27
C GLY A 263 -34.85 -8.76 -12.18
N GLY A 264 -35.08 -7.57 -11.62
CA GLY A 264 -35.23 -6.31 -12.36
C GLY A 264 -33.90 -5.82 -12.94
N LYS A 265 -33.99 -4.80 -13.82
CA LYS A 265 -32.80 -4.05 -14.30
C LYS A 265 -32.63 -2.78 -13.48
N GLY A 266 -31.44 -2.63 -12.89
CA GLY A 266 -30.97 -1.37 -12.33
C GLY A 266 -30.25 -0.55 -13.40
N SER A 267 -30.26 0.76 -13.28
CA SER A 267 -29.52 1.68 -14.17
C SER A 267 -28.82 2.74 -13.35
N LEU A 268 -27.56 2.98 -13.67
CA LEU A 268 -26.71 4.01 -13.04
C LEU A 268 -26.17 4.95 -14.13
N THR A 269 -26.49 6.22 -14.03
CA THR A 269 -26.03 7.23 -15.00
C THR A 269 -24.53 7.46 -14.88
N LEU A 270 -23.81 7.38 -15.99
CA LEU A 270 -22.37 7.62 -16.05
C LEU A 270 -22.07 9.11 -16.13
N HIS A 271 -20.90 9.48 -15.61
CA HIS A 271 -20.37 10.83 -15.84
C HIS A 271 -19.80 10.95 -17.27
N ASP A 272 -19.98 12.08 -17.92
CA ASP A 272 -19.66 12.32 -19.35
C ASP A 272 -18.20 11.97 -19.71
N GLY A 273 -17.24 12.22 -18.82
CA GLY A 273 -15.83 11.92 -19.04
C GLY A 273 -15.48 10.43 -19.08
N VAL A 274 -16.33 9.56 -18.53
CA VAL A 274 -16.14 8.10 -18.54
C VAL A 274 -16.80 7.49 -19.77
N ALA A 275 -17.97 7.98 -20.13
CA ALA A 275 -18.74 7.48 -21.29
C ALA A 275 -17.97 7.58 -22.61
N ALA A 276 -17.18 8.62 -22.82
CA ALA A 276 -16.38 8.84 -24.03
C ALA A 276 -15.27 7.82 -24.27
N ARG A 277 -14.89 7.04 -23.25
CA ARG A 277 -13.79 6.05 -23.31
C ARG A 277 -14.28 4.63 -23.56
N ILE A 278 -15.58 4.40 -23.49
CA ILE A 278 -16.16 3.07 -23.59
C ILE A 278 -16.18 2.63 -25.05
N THR A 279 -15.52 1.52 -25.33
CA THR A 279 -15.45 0.89 -26.66
C THR A 279 -16.18 -0.47 -26.72
N THR A 280 -16.60 -0.99 -25.56
CA THR A 280 -17.25 -2.30 -25.42
C THR A 280 -18.65 -2.15 -24.85
N ARG A 281 -19.57 -3.05 -25.20
CA ARG A 281 -20.92 -3.09 -24.64
C ARG A 281 -20.90 -3.59 -23.19
N ASP A 282 -20.15 -4.64 -22.93
CA ASP A 282 -20.05 -5.25 -21.62
C ASP A 282 -18.90 -4.60 -20.85
N VAL A 283 -19.14 -4.24 -19.60
CA VAL A 283 -18.19 -3.61 -18.69
C VAL A 283 -18.32 -4.21 -17.27
N ILE A 284 -17.31 -4.03 -16.46
CA ILE A 284 -17.39 -4.27 -15.01
C ILE A 284 -17.34 -2.91 -14.34
N LEU A 285 -18.43 -2.55 -13.66
CA LEU A 285 -18.49 -1.34 -12.85
C LEU A 285 -17.83 -1.59 -11.50
N GLY A 286 -16.82 -0.78 -11.19
CA GLY A 286 -16.14 -0.76 -9.89
C GLY A 286 -16.63 0.42 -9.05
N ILE A 287 -17.14 0.15 -7.84
CA ILE A 287 -17.56 1.17 -6.88
C ILE A 287 -16.99 0.84 -5.50
N ARG A 288 -16.33 1.80 -4.87
CA ARG A 288 -15.84 1.62 -3.51
C ARG A 288 -16.95 1.68 -2.48
N PRO A 289 -16.85 0.95 -1.37
CA PRO A 289 -17.87 0.92 -0.32
C PRO A 289 -18.24 2.30 0.24
N GLU A 290 -17.30 3.22 0.36
CA GLU A 290 -17.54 4.61 0.85
C GLU A 290 -18.35 5.49 -0.12
N HIS A 291 -18.55 5.05 -1.36
CA HIS A 291 -19.39 5.72 -2.35
C HIS A 291 -20.78 5.09 -2.47
N ILE A 292 -21.11 4.15 -1.57
CA ILE A 292 -22.42 3.52 -1.42
C ILE A 292 -22.91 3.78 0.00
N PHE A 293 -23.98 4.59 0.13
CA PHE A 293 -24.52 5.04 1.41
C PHE A 293 -26.04 5.16 1.35
N ARG A 294 -26.71 5.51 2.44
CA ARG A 294 -28.17 5.70 2.45
C ARG A 294 -28.54 6.92 1.57
N TYR A 295 -29.43 6.75 0.64
CA TYR A 295 -29.88 7.83 -0.23
C TYR A 295 -30.72 8.86 0.55
N ALA A 296 -30.39 10.12 0.40
CA ALA A 296 -31.17 11.25 0.85
C ALA A 296 -31.40 12.22 -0.33
N PRO A 297 -32.64 12.66 -0.58
CA PRO A 297 -32.97 13.55 -1.73
C PRO A 297 -32.13 14.84 -1.73
N GLU A 298 -31.81 15.36 -0.56
CA GLU A 298 -31.03 16.59 -0.36
C GLU A 298 -29.60 16.44 -0.93
N LEU A 299 -29.04 15.24 -0.86
CA LEU A 299 -27.71 14.93 -1.39
C LEU A 299 -27.66 14.98 -2.91
N LYS A 300 -28.78 14.71 -3.61
CA LYS A 300 -28.84 14.76 -5.08
C LYS A 300 -28.58 16.16 -5.63
N ALA A 301 -29.00 17.20 -4.93
CA ALA A 301 -28.74 18.58 -5.33
C ALA A 301 -27.26 18.95 -5.21
N ALA A 302 -26.58 18.42 -4.18
CA ALA A 302 -25.15 18.63 -3.95
C ALA A 302 -24.25 17.71 -4.81
N LYS A 303 -24.75 16.52 -5.18
CA LYS A 303 -24.04 15.50 -5.96
C LYS A 303 -24.87 15.08 -7.17
N PRO A 304 -24.80 15.81 -8.31
CA PRO A 304 -25.56 15.48 -9.52
C PRO A 304 -25.32 14.05 -10.05
N SER A 305 -24.14 13.50 -9.81
CA SER A 305 -23.75 12.13 -10.17
C SER A 305 -24.34 11.05 -9.28
N LEU A 306 -25.08 11.41 -8.21
CA LEU A 306 -25.69 10.46 -7.30
C LEU A 306 -26.84 9.73 -7.99
N SER A 307 -26.78 8.40 -8.03
CA SER A 307 -27.84 7.53 -8.52
C SER A 307 -28.50 6.81 -7.36
N LYS A 308 -29.83 6.54 -7.48
CA LYS A 308 -30.61 5.83 -6.47
C LYS A 308 -30.87 4.38 -6.91
N VAL A 309 -30.66 3.42 -6.02
CA VAL A 309 -30.99 2.00 -6.21
C VAL A 309 -31.56 1.46 -4.90
N ASP A 310 -32.69 0.77 -4.94
CA ASP A 310 -33.22 0.07 -3.77
C ASP A 310 -32.60 -1.33 -3.68
N ALA A 311 -32.12 -1.72 -2.50
CA ALA A 311 -31.48 -3.01 -2.28
C ALA A 311 -31.84 -3.62 -0.91
N PRO A 312 -32.06 -4.95 -0.83
CA PRO A 312 -32.19 -5.64 0.43
C PRO A 312 -30.87 -5.75 1.15
N VAL A 313 -30.88 -5.51 2.46
CA VAL A 313 -29.74 -5.64 3.36
C VAL A 313 -29.71 -7.07 3.92
N GLU A 314 -28.64 -7.81 3.63
CA GLU A 314 -28.47 -9.18 4.11
C GLU A 314 -27.78 -9.25 5.48
N MET A 315 -26.78 -8.39 5.70
CA MET A 315 -26.00 -8.35 6.92
C MET A 315 -25.49 -6.94 7.22
N VAL A 316 -25.21 -6.67 8.48
CA VAL A 316 -24.56 -5.44 8.95
C VAL A 316 -23.49 -5.76 9.97
N GLU A 317 -22.35 -5.08 9.88
CA GLU A 317 -21.20 -5.21 10.80
C GLU A 317 -20.85 -3.83 11.39
N PRO A 318 -21.29 -3.52 12.62
CA PRO A 318 -20.88 -2.31 13.29
C PRO A 318 -19.40 -2.38 13.69
N THR A 319 -18.59 -1.41 13.27
CA THR A 319 -17.16 -1.32 13.63
C THR A 319 -16.87 -0.24 14.69
N GLY A 320 -17.91 0.45 15.15
CA GLY A 320 -17.85 1.54 16.10
C GLY A 320 -17.85 2.90 15.41
N ALA A 321 -16.89 3.20 14.57
CA ALA A 321 -16.82 4.47 13.83
C ALA A 321 -17.72 4.50 12.58
N GLU A 322 -18.03 3.34 12.03
CA GLU A 322 -18.87 3.15 10.85
C GLU A 322 -19.60 1.80 10.95
N THR A 323 -20.61 1.59 10.11
CA THR A 323 -21.26 0.30 9.92
C THR A 323 -21.07 -0.15 8.48
N ILE A 324 -20.57 -1.37 8.29
CA ILE A 324 -20.47 -2.02 6.98
C ILE A 324 -21.78 -2.73 6.72
N GLY A 325 -22.45 -2.42 5.62
CA GLY A 325 -23.66 -3.08 5.17
C GLY A 325 -23.38 -3.96 3.95
N PHE A 326 -23.94 -5.16 3.96
CA PHE A 326 -23.89 -6.11 2.86
C PHE A 326 -25.29 -6.18 2.24
N MET A 327 -25.38 -5.76 0.98
CA MET A 327 -26.62 -5.66 0.22
C MET A 327 -26.56 -6.56 -1.02
N ARG A 328 -27.70 -6.84 -1.63
CA ARG A 328 -27.80 -7.70 -2.80
C ARG A 328 -28.23 -6.93 -4.06
N PHE A 329 -27.42 -7.05 -5.12
CA PHE A 329 -27.74 -6.61 -6.47
C PHE A 329 -27.85 -7.84 -7.38
N GLY A 330 -29.10 -8.29 -7.65
CA GLY A 330 -29.30 -9.59 -8.30
C GLY A 330 -28.68 -10.73 -7.48
N ASP A 331 -27.72 -11.42 -8.08
CA ASP A 331 -26.96 -12.51 -7.44
C ASP A 331 -25.66 -12.04 -6.76
N LEU A 332 -25.36 -10.75 -6.81
CA LEU A 332 -24.10 -10.18 -6.32
C LEU A 332 -24.28 -9.56 -4.94
N GLU A 333 -23.31 -9.79 -4.08
CA GLU A 333 -23.15 -9.05 -2.84
C GLU A 333 -22.45 -7.72 -3.13
N VAL A 334 -23.00 -6.64 -2.58
CA VAL A 334 -22.46 -5.27 -2.68
C VAL A 334 -22.30 -4.71 -1.29
N VAL A 335 -21.13 -4.18 -1.00
CA VAL A 335 -20.74 -3.64 0.31
C VAL A 335 -20.80 -2.13 0.28
N GLY A 336 -21.47 -1.54 1.28
CA GLY A 336 -21.50 -0.08 1.49
C GLY A 336 -21.03 0.31 2.88
N ARG A 337 -20.68 1.58 3.05
CA ARG A 337 -20.34 2.18 4.33
C ARG A 337 -21.40 3.17 4.75
N PHE A 338 -21.81 3.05 6.01
CA PHE A 338 -22.87 3.86 6.59
C PHE A 338 -22.38 4.53 7.86
N ASP A 339 -22.81 5.75 8.08
CA ASP A 339 -22.70 6.37 9.40
C ASP A 339 -23.44 5.49 10.43
N PRO A 340 -22.92 5.30 11.65
CA PRO A 340 -23.60 4.50 12.68
C PRO A 340 -25.05 4.94 12.94
N ASP A 341 -25.34 6.23 12.85
CA ASP A 341 -26.69 6.78 13.08
C ASP A 341 -27.64 6.53 11.90
N GLU A 342 -27.11 6.27 10.70
CA GLU A 342 -27.85 5.99 9.47
C GLU A 342 -27.76 4.52 9.04
N ALA A 343 -27.19 3.67 9.90
CA ALA A 343 -26.96 2.25 9.60
C ALA A 343 -28.28 1.53 9.28
N PRO A 344 -28.31 0.71 8.20
CA PRO A 344 -29.47 -0.08 7.84
C PRO A 344 -29.65 -1.25 8.85
N ARG A 345 -30.82 -1.87 8.80
CA ARG A 345 -31.12 -3.09 9.56
C ARG A 345 -31.12 -4.31 8.64
N MET A 346 -30.70 -5.44 9.17
CA MET A 346 -30.80 -6.72 8.46
C MET A 346 -32.24 -7.01 8.04
N GLY A 347 -32.43 -7.40 6.78
CA GLY A 347 -33.75 -7.65 6.17
C GLY A 347 -34.49 -6.41 5.69
N GLU A 348 -33.96 -5.21 5.92
CA GLU A 348 -34.54 -3.96 5.40
C GLU A 348 -34.26 -3.83 3.89
N ILE A 349 -35.20 -3.26 3.14
CA ILE A 349 -34.95 -2.79 1.78
C ILE A 349 -34.72 -1.29 1.89
N ILE A 350 -33.53 -0.83 1.54
CA ILE A 350 -33.15 0.58 1.68
C ILE A 350 -32.86 1.24 0.33
N PRO A 351 -33.17 2.53 0.20
CA PRO A 351 -32.68 3.34 -0.91
C PRO A 351 -31.17 3.59 -0.71
N LEU A 352 -30.36 3.12 -1.63
CA LEU A 352 -28.93 3.39 -1.69
C LEU A 352 -28.64 4.57 -2.60
N GLY A 353 -27.79 5.46 -2.15
CA GLY A 353 -27.13 6.46 -2.95
C GLY A 353 -25.79 5.95 -3.44
N ILE A 354 -25.58 5.92 -4.75
CA ILE A 354 -24.33 5.52 -5.38
C ILE A 354 -23.72 6.74 -6.05
N ASP A 355 -22.56 7.18 -5.57
CA ASP A 355 -21.83 8.32 -6.13
C ASP A 355 -21.01 7.90 -7.35
N MET A 356 -21.57 8.09 -8.53
CA MET A 356 -20.99 7.67 -9.81
C MET A 356 -19.82 8.55 -10.25
N SER A 357 -19.50 9.66 -9.58
CA SER A 357 -18.31 10.48 -9.90
C SER A 357 -17.00 9.76 -9.62
N HIS A 358 -17.04 8.75 -8.74
CA HIS A 358 -15.90 7.88 -8.37
C HIS A 358 -15.97 6.49 -8.99
N ALA A 359 -16.88 6.27 -9.94
CA ALA A 359 -17.03 4.99 -10.61
C ALA A 359 -15.80 4.68 -11.48
N CYS A 360 -15.33 3.44 -11.40
CA CYS A 360 -14.35 2.87 -12.30
C CYS A 360 -15.02 1.91 -13.27
N LEU A 361 -14.66 1.94 -14.54
CA LEU A 361 -15.09 0.92 -15.49
C LEU A 361 -13.92 0.08 -15.92
N PHE A 362 -14.09 -1.24 -15.91
CA PHE A 362 -13.07 -2.18 -16.31
C PHE A 362 -13.54 -3.01 -17.50
N ASP A 363 -12.62 -3.27 -18.41
CA ASP A 363 -12.86 -4.21 -19.50
C ASP A 363 -12.99 -5.64 -18.96
N PRO A 364 -14.05 -6.39 -19.26
CA PRO A 364 -14.31 -7.70 -18.69
C PRO A 364 -13.30 -8.77 -19.12
N THR A 365 -12.58 -8.57 -20.23
CA THR A 365 -11.59 -9.51 -20.79
C THR A 365 -10.19 -9.21 -20.26
N THR A 366 -9.72 -7.99 -20.42
CA THR A 366 -8.36 -7.59 -20.04
C THR A 366 -8.24 -7.24 -18.56
N LYS A 367 -9.36 -7.00 -17.88
CA LYS A 367 -9.46 -6.54 -16.48
C LYS A 367 -8.81 -5.17 -16.23
N LYS A 368 -8.46 -4.44 -17.29
CA LYS A 368 -7.86 -3.11 -17.19
C LYS A 368 -8.92 -2.02 -17.05
N LEU A 369 -8.53 -0.91 -16.42
CA LEU A 369 -9.33 0.30 -16.37
C LEU A 369 -9.54 0.86 -17.80
N ILE A 370 -10.78 1.26 -18.12
CA ILE A 370 -11.20 1.87 -19.40
C ILE A 370 -10.97 3.39 -19.35
#